data_6c6f34c1fe547b1fbf0714a76ece67f9
#
_entry.id   6c6f34c1fe547b1fbf0714a76ece67f9
#
_cell.length_a   1.000
_cell.length_b   1.000
_cell.length_c   1.000
_cell.angle_alpha   90.00
_cell.angle_beta   90.00
_cell.angle_gamma   90.00
#
_symmetry.space_group_name_H-M   'P 1'
#
loop_
_entity.id
_entity.type
_entity.pdbx_description
1 polymer ?
#
loop_
_entity_poly.entity_id
_entity_poly.type
_entity_poly.pdbx_seq_one_letter_code
_entity_poly.pdbx_strand_id
1 'polypeptide(L)'
;MPLTGPNDIQGVWATILCRLDDDNAPDLAAIDEQVAAYARAGCDGVYSGGTASEIHTQTDIQFREISARFAATARKHGLPFQIGAAHPLAHGTLGRVSFARTLDPGAIQVTLPDWTPLDLAGVVQFMDRVSEAADGTPLVLYNPPHAKTVLAPSDLVEIARALPTLVGIKCGGGDRGWYREMAPLLEQISVFIPGHHYATGRKLGAHGSYSNMACLSPAGAVTWARMSGREALELEGRIASFMADAISPMLNRGLPGFACDKAMAAAGRWTEISPRLMWPYIGATNTDVTQIRFAARRHLPEFLKAVHA
;
A
#
# COMPACT_ATOMS: atom_id res chain seq x y z
N MET A 1 16.09 -4.98 -9.80
CA MET A 1 15.71 -6.00 -10.80
C MET A 1 14.23 -5.82 -11.11
N PRO A 2 13.80 -5.76 -12.37
CA PRO A 2 12.39 -5.61 -12.72
C PRO A 2 11.55 -6.76 -12.13
N LEU A 3 10.37 -6.43 -11.62
CA LEU A 3 9.41 -7.40 -11.11
C LEU A 3 8.49 -7.81 -12.27
N THR A 4 8.29 -9.09 -12.49
CA THR A 4 7.66 -9.59 -13.74
C THR A 4 6.27 -10.19 -13.54
N GLY A 5 5.78 -10.28 -12.31
CA GLY A 5 4.43 -10.80 -12.05
C GLY A 5 4.29 -11.55 -10.73
N PRO A 6 3.40 -12.55 -10.67
CA PRO A 6 2.99 -13.20 -9.42
C PRO A 6 4.11 -13.87 -8.61
N ASN A 7 5.17 -14.29 -9.28
CA ASN A 7 6.30 -14.94 -8.59
C ASN A 7 7.21 -13.93 -7.89
N ASP A 8 7.26 -12.68 -8.38
CA ASP A 8 8.14 -11.63 -7.85
C ASP A 8 7.40 -10.69 -6.90
N ILE A 9 6.09 -10.49 -7.13
CA ILE A 9 5.26 -9.59 -6.33
C ILE A 9 4.24 -10.43 -5.54
N GLN A 10 4.61 -10.83 -4.34
CA GLN A 10 3.78 -11.64 -3.45
C GLN A 10 4.05 -11.31 -1.98
N GLY A 11 3.21 -11.83 -1.07
CA GLY A 11 3.41 -11.71 0.37
C GLY A 11 3.04 -10.35 0.96
N VAL A 12 3.82 -9.87 1.91
CA VAL A 12 3.59 -8.62 2.65
C VAL A 12 4.48 -7.52 2.14
N TRP A 13 3.86 -6.51 1.53
CA TRP A 13 4.53 -5.27 1.12
C TRP A 13 4.14 -4.14 2.06
N ALA A 14 5.14 -3.51 2.66
CA ALA A 14 4.94 -2.43 3.62
C ALA A 14 5.17 -1.06 2.98
N THR A 15 4.39 -0.07 3.40
CA THR A 15 4.49 1.31 2.91
C THR A 15 5.32 2.16 3.85
N ILE A 16 6.13 3.08 3.30
CA ILE A 16 6.64 4.18 4.12
C ILE A 16 5.49 5.11 4.49
N LEU A 17 5.55 5.62 5.71
CA LEU A 17 4.60 6.59 6.25
C LEU A 17 5.30 7.95 6.39
N CYS A 18 4.63 9.02 6.01
CA CYS A 18 5.20 10.35 6.07
C CYS A 18 5.28 10.85 7.52
N ARG A 19 6.46 10.69 8.18
CA ARG A 19 6.74 11.39 9.45
C ARG A 19 6.93 12.87 9.15
N LEU A 20 6.36 13.73 9.98
CA LEU A 20 6.53 15.17 9.88
C LEU A 20 7.51 15.66 10.95
N ASP A 21 8.40 16.56 10.55
CA ASP A 21 9.25 17.32 11.46
C ASP A 21 8.46 18.43 12.20
N ASP A 22 9.16 19.28 12.92
CA ASP A 22 8.56 20.37 13.69
C ASP A 22 7.98 21.49 12.78
N ASP A 23 8.47 21.63 11.57
CA ASP A 23 8.00 22.57 10.55
C ASP A 23 6.87 22.00 9.68
N ASN A 24 6.36 20.81 10.00
CA ASN A 24 5.37 20.06 9.24
C ASN A 24 5.83 19.67 7.81
N ALA A 25 7.13 19.56 7.59
CA ALA A 25 7.71 19.01 6.38
C ALA A 25 7.99 17.50 6.53
N PRO A 26 8.06 16.75 5.42
CA PRO A 26 8.44 15.32 5.46
C PRO A 26 9.85 15.12 6.02
N ASP A 27 9.96 14.34 7.09
CA ASP A 27 11.25 13.93 7.65
C ASP A 27 11.84 12.74 6.88
N LEU A 28 12.86 13.02 6.08
CA LEU A 28 13.50 12.01 5.25
C LEU A 28 14.28 10.95 6.06
N ALA A 29 14.74 11.27 7.28
CA ALA A 29 15.44 10.30 8.13
C ALA A 29 14.51 9.17 8.59
N ALA A 30 13.23 9.46 8.76
CA ALA A 30 12.22 8.44 9.09
C ALA A 30 12.11 7.33 8.04
N ILE A 31 12.42 7.62 6.77
CA ILE A 31 12.39 6.63 5.70
C ILE A 31 13.43 5.52 5.97
N ASP A 32 14.63 5.89 6.40
CA ASP A 32 15.68 4.93 6.71
C ASP A 32 15.30 4.02 7.86
N GLU A 33 14.73 4.59 8.93
CA GLU A 33 14.28 3.85 10.11
C GLU A 33 13.19 2.84 9.75
N GLN A 34 12.18 3.29 8.97
CA GLN A 34 11.07 2.46 8.57
C GLN A 34 11.49 1.31 7.65
N VAL A 35 12.29 1.59 6.61
CA VAL A 35 12.77 0.57 5.67
C VAL A 35 13.66 -0.45 6.39
N ALA A 36 14.53 0.01 7.31
CA ALA A 36 15.32 -0.90 8.14
C ALA A 36 14.45 -1.79 9.04
N ALA A 37 13.35 -1.25 9.60
CA ALA A 37 12.40 -2.03 10.40
C ALA A 37 11.66 -3.06 9.54
N TYR A 38 11.27 -2.72 8.31
CA TYR A 38 10.64 -3.66 7.38
C TYR A 38 11.58 -4.79 6.96
N ALA A 39 12.85 -4.47 6.71
CA ALA A 39 13.88 -5.48 6.41
C ALA A 39 14.06 -6.45 7.59
N ARG A 40 14.20 -5.93 8.81
CA ARG A 40 14.30 -6.78 10.02
C ARG A 40 13.07 -7.64 10.24
N ALA A 41 11.89 -7.11 9.95
CA ALA A 41 10.62 -7.86 10.06
C ALA A 41 10.48 -8.96 9.00
N GLY A 42 11.29 -8.93 7.93
CA GLY A 42 11.22 -9.88 6.82
C GLY A 42 10.04 -9.63 5.88
N CYS A 43 9.67 -8.36 5.66
CA CYS A 43 8.71 -8.00 4.62
C CYS A 43 9.22 -8.43 3.25
N ASP A 44 8.31 -8.88 2.37
CA ASP A 44 8.64 -9.37 1.04
C ASP A 44 8.98 -8.22 0.08
N GLY A 45 8.52 -7.01 0.38
CA GLY A 45 8.87 -5.80 -0.34
C GLY A 45 8.38 -4.54 0.36
N VAL A 46 8.78 -3.40 -0.18
CA VAL A 46 8.40 -2.08 0.32
C VAL A 46 7.93 -1.17 -0.82
N TYR A 47 7.08 -0.20 -0.51
CA TYR A 47 6.62 0.76 -1.49
C TYR A 47 6.46 2.16 -0.91
N SER A 48 6.61 3.15 -1.77
CA SER A 48 6.32 4.56 -1.49
C SER A 48 5.13 5.04 -2.33
N GLY A 49 4.69 6.27 -2.11
CA GLY A 49 3.74 6.94 -2.99
C GLY A 49 2.35 6.31 -3.08
N GLY A 50 1.94 5.55 -2.07
CA GLY A 50 0.55 5.14 -1.89
C GLY A 50 -0.25 6.17 -1.09
N THR A 51 -1.55 5.92 -0.88
CA THR A 51 -2.42 6.79 -0.07
C THR A 51 -1.89 6.93 1.36
N ALA A 52 -1.43 5.83 1.97
CA ALA A 52 -0.89 5.83 3.34
C ALA A 52 0.42 6.63 3.48
N SER A 53 1.20 6.80 2.41
CA SER A 53 2.37 7.69 2.36
C SER A 53 2.04 9.13 1.94
N GLU A 54 0.77 9.48 1.88
CA GLU A 54 0.27 10.85 1.64
C GLU A 54 0.75 11.48 0.32
N ILE A 55 0.91 10.67 -0.76
CA ILE A 55 1.42 11.13 -2.07
C ILE A 55 0.60 12.29 -2.65
N HIS A 56 -0.70 12.33 -2.37
CA HIS A 56 -1.65 13.32 -2.88
C HIS A 56 -1.47 14.71 -2.25
N THR A 57 -0.67 14.83 -1.18
CA THR A 57 -0.34 16.10 -0.52
C THR A 57 1.09 16.57 -0.85
N GLN A 58 1.90 15.74 -1.48
CA GLN A 58 3.30 16.04 -1.77
C GLN A 58 3.45 16.95 -2.98
N THR A 59 4.26 17.99 -2.84
CA THR A 59 4.77 18.74 -3.98
C THR A 59 5.68 17.83 -4.84
N ASP A 60 5.97 18.22 -6.09
CA ASP A 60 6.87 17.45 -6.93
C ASP A 60 8.33 17.43 -6.40
N ILE A 61 8.73 18.47 -5.67
CA ILE A 61 10.04 18.49 -5.00
C ILE A 61 10.05 17.43 -3.90
N GLN A 62 9.08 17.44 -2.99
CA GLN A 62 8.96 16.45 -1.92
C GLN A 62 8.84 15.01 -2.46
N PHE A 63 8.04 14.81 -3.53
CA PHE A 63 7.95 13.52 -4.20
C PHE A 63 9.32 13.01 -4.67
N ARG A 64 10.13 13.87 -5.30
CA ARG A 64 11.47 13.52 -5.79
C ARG A 64 12.43 13.17 -4.66
N GLU A 65 12.47 13.98 -3.61
CA GLU A 65 13.33 13.79 -2.44
C GLU A 65 12.98 12.50 -1.69
N ILE A 66 11.69 12.29 -1.39
CA ILE A 66 11.18 11.08 -0.73
C ILE A 66 11.49 9.84 -1.58
N SER A 67 11.19 9.87 -2.87
CA SER A 67 11.41 8.73 -3.76
C SER A 67 12.89 8.39 -3.92
N ALA A 68 13.77 9.38 -4.04
CA ALA A 68 15.21 9.18 -4.13
C ALA A 68 15.79 8.57 -2.84
N ARG A 69 15.41 9.12 -1.67
CA ARG A 69 15.84 8.58 -0.37
C ARG A 69 15.34 7.15 -0.17
N PHE A 70 14.05 6.92 -0.44
CA PHE A 70 13.42 5.61 -0.33
C PHE A 70 14.13 4.56 -1.21
N ALA A 71 14.35 4.85 -2.49
CA ALA A 71 15.00 3.94 -3.41
C ALA A 71 16.43 3.59 -2.97
N ALA A 72 17.20 4.59 -2.51
CA ALA A 72 18.55 4.37 -1.99
C ALA A 72 18.55 3.47 -0.76
N THR A 73 17.61 3.70 0.17
CA THR A 73 17.51 2.92 1.41
C THR A 73 17.01 1.50 1.15
N ALA A 74 16.01 1.32 0.29
CA ALA A 74 15.50 -0.01 -0.06
C ALA A 74 16.61 -0.88 -0.68
N ARG A 75 17.41 -0.32 -1.60
CA ARG A 75 18.57 -1.02 -2.16
C ARG A 75 19.63 -1.38 -1.10
N LYS A 76 19.94 -0.45 -0.19
CA LYS A 76 20.88 -0.68 0.91
C LYS A 76 20.49 -1.89 1.75
N HIS A 77 19.19 -2.12 1.92
CA HIS A 77 18.66 -3.25 2.69
C HIS A 77 18.32 -4.47 1.83
N GLY A 78 18.55 -4.44 0.52
CA GLY A 78 18.27 -5.55 -0.39
C GLY A 78 16.78 -5.88 -0.55
N LEU A 79 15.89 -4.92 -0.24
CA LEU A 79 14.45 -5.11 -0.37
C LEU A 79 13.97 -4.80 -1.79
N PRO A 80 13.14 -5.67 -2.41
CA PRO A 80 12.34 -5.29 -3.57
C PRO A 80 11.49 -4.06 -3.26
N PHE A 81 11.42 -3.10 -4.20
CA PHE A 81 10.68 -1.89 -3.94
C PHE A 81 9.90 -1.37 -5.15
N GLN A 82 8.82 -0.67 -4.88
CA GLN A 82 7.98 0.03 -5.84
C GLN A 82 7.88 1.52 -5.48
N ILE A 83 7.86 2.37 -6.49
CA ILE A 83 7.60 3.80 -6.32
C ILE A 83 6.20 4.11 -6.84
N GLY A 84 5.34 4.63 -5.97
CA GLY A 84 4.06 5.18 -6.40
C GLY A 84 4.27 6.56 -7.01
N ALA A 85 3.74 6.77 -8.21
CA ALA A 85 3.91 7.99 -9.00
C ALA A 85 2.57 8.69 -9.31
N ALA A 86 1.54 8.43 -8.51
CA ALA A 86 0.23 9.04 -8.68
C ALA A 86 0.27 10.56 -8.53
N HIS A 87 -0.52 11.26 -9.35
CA HIS A 87 -0.74 12.69 -9.26
C HIS A 87 -2.19 13.00 -9.66
N PRO A 88 -2.87 13.99 -9.03
CA PRO A 88 -4.24 14.37 -9.40
C PRO A 88 -4.41 14.76 -10.87
N LEU A 89 -3.37 15.35 -11.49
CA LEU A 89 -3.35 15.67 -12.91
C LEU A 89 -2.68 14.55 -13.70
N ALA A 90 -3.28 14.08 -14.79
CA ALA A 90 -2.73 13.04 -15.65
C ALA A 90 -1.30 13.34 -16.13
N HIS A 91 -1.05 14.55 -16.61
CA HIS A 91 0.30 14.99 -17.01
C HIS A 91 1.31 15.01 -15.85
N GLY A 92 0.85 15.32 -14.63
CA GLY A 92 1.69 15.23 -13.43
C GLY A 92 2.11 13.78 -13.15
N THR A 93 1.18 12.81 -13.35
CA THR A 93 1.50 11.39 -13.26
C THR A 93 2.61 11.01 -14.25
N LEU A 94 2.53 11.43 -15.53
CA LEU A 94 3.58 11.16 -16.51
C LEU A 94 4.95 11.71 -16.09
N GLY A 95 4.98 12.94 -15.56
CA GLY A 95 6.21 13.54 -15.04
C GLY A 95 6.81 12.79 -13.85
N ARG A 96 5.96 12.32 -12.92
CA ARG A 96 6.40 11.53 -11.77
C ARG A 96 6.86 10.13 -12.19
N VAL A 97 6.18 9.48 -13.14
CA VAL A 97 6.58 8.18 -13.71
C VAL A 97 7.95 8.29 -14.39
N SER A 98 8.14 9.32 -15.24
CA SER A 98 9.42 9.57 -15.92
C SER A 98 10.57 9.82 -14.94
N PHE A 99 10.31 10.43 -13.78
CA PHE A 99 11.31 10.56 -12.74
C PHE A 99 11.51 9.22 -11.99
N ALA A 100 10.44 8.55 -11.58
CA ALA A 100 10.50 7.32 -10.80
C ALA A 100 11.32 6.23 -11.49
N ARG A 101 11.18 6.08 -12.83
CA ARG A 101 11.96 5.11 -13.61
C ARG A 101 13.48 5.33 -13.51
N THR A 102 13.94 6.58 -13.37
CA THR A 102 15.38 6.88 -13.22
C THR A 102 15.97 6.36 -11.90
N LEU A 103 15.11 5.99 -10.97
CA LEU A 103 15.49 5.40 -9.69
C LEU A 103 15.51 3.87 -9.72
N ASP A 104 15.36 3.24 -10.89
CA ASP A 104 15.40 1.79 -11.11
C ASP A 104 14.58 0.98 -10.08
N PRO A 105 13.27 1.28 -9.88
CA PRO A 105 12.39 0.48 -9.04
C PRO A 105 12.07 -0.86 -9.72
N GLY A 106 11.68 -1.86 -8.93
CA GLY A 106 11.17 -3.11 -9.48
C GLY A 106 9.86 -2.93 -10.25
N ALA A 107 9.02 -1.97 -9.85
CA ALA A 107 7.82 -1.53 -10.56
C ALA A 107 7.43 -0.10 -10.15
N ILE A 108 6.61 0.55 -10.97
CA ILE A 108 6.01 1.85 -10.66
C ILE A 108 4.51 1.66 -10.43
N GLN A 109 4.01 2.13 -9.29
CA GLN A 109 2.58 2.10 -8.97
C GLN A 109 1.92 3.41 -9.37
N VAL A 110 0.77 3.34 -10.06
CA VAL A 110 -0.03 4.50 -10.44
C VAL A 110 -1.50 4.32 -10.05
N THR A 111 -2.21 5.44 -9.91
CA THR A 111 -3.68 5.49 -9.80
C THR A 111 -4.25 6.14 -11.05
N LEU A 112 -5.53 5.91 -11.32
CA LEU A 112 -6.24 6.63 -12.37
C LEU A 112 -6.45 8.10 -11.97
N PRO A 113 -6.59 9.03 -12.93
CA PRO A 113 -7.00 10.41 -12.66
C PRO A 113 -8.31 10.47 -11.89
N ASP A 114 -8.41 11.32 -10.87
CA ASP A 114 -9.48 11.25 -9.86
C ASP A 114 -10.42 12.46 -9.82
N TRP A 115 -10.26 13.46 -10.72
CA TRP A 115 -11.18 14.59 -10.75
C TRP A 115 -12.54 14.23 -11.39
N THR A 116 -12.50 13.52 -12.50
CA THR A 116 -13.69 13.06 -13.22
C THR A 116 -13.49 11.58 -13.60
N PRO A 117 -14.52 10.72 -13.46
CA PRO A 117 -14.40 9.33 -13.86
C PRO A 117 -14.03 9.19 -15.34
N LEU A 118 -13.17 8.23 -15.64
CA LEU A 118 -12.88 7.81 -17.01
C LEU A 118 -13.76 6.61 -17.39
N ASP A 119 -14.15 6.55 -18.64
CA ASP A 119 -14.63 5.31 -19.24
C ASP A 119 -13.44 4.35 -19.51
N LEU A 120 -13.73 3.11 -19.86
CA LEU A 120 -12.70 2.10 -20.06
C LEU A 120 -11.71 2.47 -21.18
N ALA A 121 -12.19 3.08 -22.26
CA ALA A 121 -11.32 3.54 -23.35
C ALA A 121 -10.35 4.63 -22.88
N GLY A 122 -10.84 5.58 -22.07
CA GLY A 122 -10.00 6.59 -21.43
C GLY A 122 -9.00 6.02 -20.43
N VAL A 123 -9.38 4.97 -19.70
CA VAL A 123 -8.45 4.25 -18.79
C VAL A 123 -7.33 3.59 -19.60
N VAL A 124 -7.64 2.86 -20.66
CA VAL A 124 -6.64 2.21 -21.52
C VAL A 124 -5.70 3.26 -22.13
N GLN A 125 -6.25 4.34 -22.70
CA GLN A 125 -5.44 5.43 -23.26
C GLN A 125 -4.52 6.08 -22.21
N PHE A 126 -5.01 6.32 -20.99
CA PHE A 126 -4.19 6.85 -19.92
C PHE A 126 -3.04 5.90 -19.55
N MET A 127 -3.34 4.60 -19.39
CA MET A 127 -2.35 3.60 -19.03
C MET A 127 -1.32 3.36 -20.15
N ASP A 128 -1.70 3.47 -21.43
CA ASP A 128 -0.77 3.45 -22.56
C ASP A 128 0.27 4.58 -22.44
N ARG A 129 -0.19 5.81 -22.18
CA ARG A 129 0.70 6.96 -21.99
C ARG A 129 1.60 6.80 -20.75
N VAL A 130 1.08 6.20 -19.68
CA VAL A 130 1.88 5.86 -18.49
C VAL A 130 2.94 4.82 -18.83
N SER A 131 2.59 3.79 -19.63
CA SER A 131 3.52 2.76 -20.09
C SER A 131 4.64 3.33 -20.95
N GLU A 132 4.32 4.24 -21.88
CA GLU A 132 5.33 4.99 -22.66
C GLU A 132 6.28 5.77 -21.75
N ALA A 133 5.75 6.50 -20.75
CA ALA A 133 6.56 7.27 -19.82
C ALA A 133 7.43 6.40 -18.90
N ALA A 134 6.97 5.17 -18.59
CA ALA A 134 7.69 4.19 -17.79
C ALA A 134 8.85 3.51 -18.54
N ASP A 135 8.84 3.56 -19.89
CA ASP A 135 9.94 3.10 -20.78
C ASP A 135 10.45 1.70 -20.39
N GLY A 136 9.54 0.73 -20.37
CA GLY A 136 9.81 -0.67 -20.03
C GLY A 136 9.86 -1.00 -18.53
N THR A 137 9.79 -0.01 -17.62
CA THR A 137 9.64 -0.29 -16.20
C THR A 137 8.25 -0.88 -15.92
N PRO A 138 8.13 -2.03 -15.22
CA PRO A 138 6.85 -2.65 -14.92
C PRO A 138 5.90 -1.73 -14.17
N LEU A 139 4.59 -1.89 -14.41
CA LEU A 139 3.55 -1.07 -13.81
C LEU A 139 2.67 -1.89 -12.84
N VAL A 140 2.23 -1.24 -11.78
CA VAL A 140 1.19 -1.72 -10.87
C VAL A 140 0.06 -0.70 -10.86
N LEU A 141 -1.16 -1.11 -11.20
CA LEU A 141 -2.33 -0.26 -11.10
C LEU A 141 -2.93 -0.34 -9.69
N TYR A 142 -3.00 0.80 -9.02
CA TYR A 142 -3.72 0.92 -7.77
C TYR A 142 -5.12 1.50 -8.03
N ASN A 143 -6.14 0.67 -7.82
CA ASN A 143 -7.54 1.06 -7.94
C ASN A 143 -8.25 0.90 -6.58
N PRO A 144 -8.18 1.92 -5.71
CA PRO A 144 -8.82 1.89 -4.41
C PRO A 144 -10.35 2.00 -4.52
N PRO A 145 -11.11 1.48 -3.55
CA PRO A 145 -12.58 1.54 -3.58
C PRO A 145 -13.16 2.96 -3.48
N HIS A 146 -12.34 3.95 -3.09
CA HIS A 146 -12.71 5.37 -3.05
C HIS A 146 -12.32 6.16 -4.31
N ALA A 147 -11.71 5.52 -5.31
CA ALA A 147 -11.40 6.16 -6.58
C ALA A 147 -12.69 6.58 -7.33
N LYS A 148 -12.62 7.64 -8.13
CA LYS A 148 -13.76 8.06 -8.98
C LYS A 148 -14.10 7.02 -10.05
N THR A 149 -13.08 6.35 -10.60
CA THR A 149 -13.25 5.22 -11.51
C THR A 149 -12.89 3.95 -10.76
N VAL A 150 -13.88 3.19 -10.33
CA VAL A 150 -13.71 1.86 -9.74
C VAL A 150 -13.95 0.82 -10.83
N LEU A 151 -12.91 0.02 -11.11
CA LEU A 151 -12.91 -0.96 -12.19
C LEU A 151 -13.53 -2.29 -11.71
N ALA A 152 -14.40 -2.86 -12.54
CA ALA A 152 -14.87 -4.23 -12.36
C ALA A 152 -13.78 -5.26 -12.75
N PRO A 153 -13.89 -6.52 -12.31
CA PRO A 153 -12.96 -7.58 -12.74
C PRO A 153 -12.82 -7.71 -14.26
N SER A 154 -13.91 -7.57 -15.01
CA SER A 154 -13.91 -7.57 -16.50
C SER A 154 -13.03 -6.47 -17.08
N ASP A 155 -13.12 -5.25 -16.52
CA ASP A 155 -12.32 -4.11 -16.97
C ASP A 155 -10.83 -4.34 -16.70
N LEU A 156 -10.51 -4.88 -15.51
CA LEU A 156 -9.14 -5.23 -15.14
C LEU A 156 -8.54 -6.29 -16.06
N VAL A 157 -9.34 -7.29 -16.48
CA VAL A 157 -8.94 -8.30 -17.47
C VAL A 157 -8.64 -7.67 -18.81
N GLU A 158 -9.48 -6.74 -19.28
CA GLU A 158 -9.29 -6.06 -20.55
C GLU A 158 -8.04 -5.16 -20.54
N ILE A 159 -7.87 -4.39 -19.48
CA ILE A 159 -6.69 -3.52 -19.28
C ILE A 159 -5.40 -4.35 -19.28
N ALA A 160 -5.36 -5.46 -18.53
CA ALA A 160 -4.17 -6.31 -18.45
C ALA A 160 -3.82 -6.96 -19.80
N ARG A 161 -4.83 -7.30 -20.62
CA ARG A 161 -4.60 -7.82 -21.98
C ARG A 161 -4.04 -6.75 -22.92
N ALA A 162 -4.49 -5.51 -22.76
CA ALA A 162 -4.02 -4.39 -23.59
C ALA A 162 -2.59 -3.93 -23.19
N LEU A 163 -2.15 -4.16 -21.95
CA LEU A 163 -0.94 -3.57 -21.39
C LEU A 163 0.01 -4.65 -20.83
N PRO A 164 0.91 -5.20 -21.66
CA PRO A 164 1.88 -6.21 -21.22
C PRO A 164 2.85 -5.72 -20.12
N THR A 165 3.00 -4.40 -19.93
CA THR A 165 3.79 -3.80 -18.87
C THR A 165 3.10 -3.82 -17.51
N LEU A 166 1.78 -4.11 -17.46
CA LEU A 166 1.02 -4.22 -16.21
C LEU A 166 1.30 -5.58 -15.57
N VAL A 167 2.06 -5.59 -14.48
CA VAL A 167 2.49 -6.81 -13.77
C VAL A 167 1.75 -7.03 -12.45
N GLY A 168 0.96 -6.06 -12.02
CA GLY A 168 0.21 -6.17 -10.76
C GLY A 168 -0.92 -5.19 -10.63
N ILE A 169 -1.86 -5.54 -9.76
CA ILE A 169 -3.00 -4.71 -9.35
C ILE A 169 -3.10 -4.68 -7.84
N LYS A 170 -3.32 -3.48 -7.30
CA LYS A 170 -3.72 -3.26 -5.91
C LYS A 170 -5.18 -2.80 -5.90
N CYS A 171 -6.06 -3.57 -5.26
CA CYS A 171 -7.50 -3.30 -5.23
C CYS A 171 -8.12 -3.64 -3.87
N GLY A 172 -9.41 -3.35 -3.71
CA GLY A 172 -10.13 -3.62 -2.47
C GLY A 172 -10.38 -5.10 -2.18
N GLY A 173 -10.22 -5.96 -3.19
CA GLY A 173 -10.68 -7.35 -3.11
C GLY A 173 -12.21 -7.45 -3.24
N GLY A 174 -12.75 -8.62 -2.99
CA GLY A 174 -14.19 -8.87 -3.09
C GLY A 174 -14.58 -10.22 -2.48
N ASP A 175 -15.77 -10.65 -2.79
CA ASP A 175 -16.30 -11.95 -2.40
C ASP A 175 -15.80 -13.09 -3.33
N ARG A 176 -16.31 -14.31 -3.13
CA ARG A 176 -15.95 -15.46 -3.99
C ARG A 176 -16.36 -15.27 -5.45
N GLY A 177 -17.41 -14.47 -5.72
CA GLY A 177 -17.84 -14.13 -7.08
C GLY A 177 -16.77 -13.28 -7.77
N TRP A 178 -16.32 -12.23 -7.09
CA TRP A 178 -15.25 -11.36 -7.54
C TRP A 178 -13.96 -12.15 -7.87
N TYR A 179 -13.53 -13.06 -6.98
CA TYR A 179 -12.33 -13.87 -7.24
C TYR A 179 -12.49 -14.83 -8.43
N ARG A 180 -13.68 -15.36 -8.69
CA ARG A 180 -13.95 -16.18 -9.89
C ARG A 180 -13.81 -15.36 -11.17
N GLU A 181 -14.31 -14.13 -11.17
CA GLU A 181 -14.18 -13.23 -12.30
C GLU A 181 -12.72 -12.80 -12.51
N MET A 182 -11.93 -12.64 -11.45
CA MET A 182 -10.51 -12.33 -11.50
C MET A 182 -9.62 -13.53 -11.90
N ALA A 183 -10.14 -14.75 -11.93
CA ALA A 183 -9.35 -15.95 -12.20
C ALA A 183 -8.45 -15.86 -13.46
N PRO A 184 -8.89 -15.28 -14.60
CA PRO A 184 -8.02 -15.13 -15.76
C PRO A 184 -6.78 -14.25 -15.54
N LEU A 185 -6.81 -13.36 -14.53
CA LEU A 185 -5.70 -12.47 -14.19
C LEU A 185 -4.75 -13.07 -13.16
N LEU A 186 -5.26 -13.91 -12.24
CA LEU A 186 -4.48 -14.46 -11.14
C LEU A 186 -3.28 -15.29 -11.58
N GLU A 187 -3.28 -15.82 -12.81
CA GLU A 187 -2.15 -16.55 -13.38
C GLU A 187 -1.15 -15.65 -14.13
N GLN A 188 -1.54 -14.42 -14.45
CA GLN A 188 -0.77 -13.53 -15.33
C GLN A 188 -0.10 -12.40 -14.58
N ILE A 189 -0.82 -11.76 -13.65
CA ILE A 189 -0.35 -10.61 -12.88
C ILE A 189 -0.60 -10.78 -11.39
N SER A 190 0.15 -10.05 -10.61
CA SER A 190 -0.01 -10.06 -9.16
C SER A 190 -1.27 -9.31 -8.73
N VAL A 191 -2.12 -9.93 -7.92
CA VAL A 191 -3.32 -9.29 -7.36
C VAL A 191 -3.15 -9.12 -5.86
N PHE A 192 -3.08 -7.88 -5.41
CA PHE A 192 -2.89 -7.49 -4.02
C PHE A 192 -4.15 -6.87 -3.44
N ILE A 193 -4.46 -7.24 -2.22
CA ILE A 193 -5.65 -6.85 -1.46
C ILE A 193 -5.26 -6.15 -0.15
N PRO A 194 -6.22 -5.55 0.59
CA PRO A 194 -5.94 -5.00 1.91
C PRO A 194 -5.42 -6.06 2.89
N GLY A 195 -4.45 -5.68 3.70
CA GLY A 195 -3.77 -6.60 4.63
C GLY A 195 -4.70 -7.28 5.62
N HIS A 196 -5.74 -6.61 6.10
CA HIS A 196 -6.70 -7.18 7.06
C HIS A 196 -7.62 -8.27 6.49
N HIS A 197 -7.54 -8.56 5.19
CA HIS A 197 -8.23 -9.66 4.50
C HIS A 197 -7.27 -10.70 3.92
N TYR A 198 -6.01 -10.69 4.35
CA TYR A 198 -4.94 -11.43 3.72
C TYR A 198 -5.18 -12.95 3.69
N ALA A 199 -5.60 -13.56 4.80
CA ALA A 199 -5.75 -15.02 4.88
C ALA A 199 -6.89 -15.53 3.98
N THR A 200 -8.05 -14.86 4.00
CA THR A 200 -9.17 -15.18 3.11
C THR A 200 -8.80 -14.93 1.66
N GLY A 201 -8.19 -13.78 1.34
CA GLY A 201 -7.80 -13.45 -0.02
C GLY A 201 -6.78 -14.40 -0.60
N ARG A 202 -5.74 -14.77 0.16
CA ARG A 202 -4.75 -15.76 -0.26
C ARG A 202 -5.39 -17.13 -0.55
N LYS A 203 -6.33 -17.55 0.28
CA LYS A 203 -7.11 -18.80 0.04
C LYS A 203 -7.90 -18.74 -1.27
N LEU A 204 -8.31 -17.55 -1.71
CA LEU A 204 -9.09 -17.32 -2.93
C LEU A 204 -8.23 -16.97 -4.14
N GLY A 205 -6.89 -16.91 -4.00
CA GLY A 205 -5.95 -16.71 -5.11
C GLY A 205 -5.23 -15.36 -5.12
N ALA A 206 -5.46 -14.46 -4.16
CA ALA A 206 -4.65 -13.25 -4.05
C ALA A 206 -3.18 -13.58 -3.74
N HIS A 207 -2.25 -12.84 -4.34
CA HIS A 207 -0.81 -13.09 -4.22
C HIS A 207 -0.21 -12.44 -2.97
N GLY A 208 -0.78 -11.33 -2.51
CA GLY A 208 -0.24 -10.62 -1.37
C GLY A 208 -1.09 -9.45 -0.91
N SER A 209 -0.51 -8.63 -0.05
CA SER A 209 -1.13 -7.41 0.42
C SER A 209 -0.14 -6.25 0.48
N TYR A 210 -0.60 -5.08 0.06
CA TYR A 210 -0.03 -3.82 0.52
C TYR A 210 -0.61 -3.58 1.92
N SER A 211 0.12 -4.08 2.92
CA SER A 211 -0.45 -4.42 4.20
C SER A 211 -0.66 -3.21 5.12
N ASN A 212 -1.92 -2.86 5.37
CA ASN A 212 -2.28 -1.93 6.44
C ASN A 212 -1.99 -2.53 7.84
N MET A 213 -1.98 -3.86 7.98
CA MET A 213 -1.60 -4.51 9.23
C MET A 213 -0.11 -4.36 9.54
N ALA A 214 0.74 -4.18 8.51
CA ALA A 214 2.15 -3.82 8.70
C ALA A 214 2.31 -2.40 9.29
N CYS A 215 1.32 -1.52 9.14
CA CYS A 215 1.32 -0.23 9.85
C CYS A 215 1.23 -0.42 11.36
N LEU A 216 0.45 -1.39 11.85
CA LEU A 216 0.39 -1.71 13.28
C LEU A 216 1.68 -2.42 13.75
N SER A 217 2.11 -3.44 13.01
CA SER A 217 3.32 -4.22 13.33
C SER A 217 3.82 -4.93 12.07
N PRO A 218 4.96 -4.52 11.50
CA PRO A 218 5.56 -5.21 10.36
C PRO A 218 5.82 -6.69 10.65
N ALA A 219 6.45 -7.00 11.78
CA ALA A 219 6.76 -8.38 12.18
C ALA A 219 5.49 -9.21 12.46
N GLY A 220 4.46 -8.61 13.06
CA GLY A 220 3.16 -9.26 13.27
C GLY A 220 2.47 -9.60 11.97
N ALA A 221 2.46 -8.66 11.00
CA ALA A 221 1.89 -8.89 9.68
C ALA A 221 2.62 -10.00 8.90
N VAL A 222 3.95 -10.01 8.93
CA VAL A 222 4.77 -11.05 8.29
C VAL A 222 4.55 -12.42 8.95
N THR A 223 4.53 -12.46 10.28
CA THR A 223 4.26 -13.70 11.03
C THR A 223 2.90 -14.28 10.65
N TRP A 224 1.86 -13.43 10.64
CA TRP A 224 0.53 -13.86 10.21
C TRP A 224 0.49 -14.33 8.75
N ALA A 225 1.15 -13.63 7.85
CA ALA A 225 1.18 -14.00 6.44
C ALA A 225 1.85 -15.37 6.17
N ARG A 226 2.71 -15.82 7.07
CA ARG A 226 3.34 -17.16 7.02
C ARG A 226 2.47 -18.28 7.61
N MET A 227 1.42 -17.91 8.36
CA MET A 227 0.44 -18.88 8.85
C MET A 227 -0.40 -19.44 7.70
N SER A 228 -0.99 -20.60 7.88
CA SER A 228 -1.85 -21.25 6.90
C SER A 228 -3.07 -21.90 7.56
N GLY A 229 -4.04 -22.26 6.72
CA GLY A 229 -5.20 -23.03 7.16
C GLY A 229 -6.07 -22.31 8.19
N ARG A 230 -6.50 -23.05 9.21
CA ARG A 230 -7.47 -22.58 10.20
C ARG A 230 -6.91 -21.47 11.09
N GLU A 231 -5.65 -21.59 11.51
CA GLU A 231 -4.99 -20.63 12.40
C GLU A 231 -4.95 -19.21 11.78
N ALA A 232 -4.59 -19.12 10.48
CA ALA A 232 -4.57 -17.84 9.77
C ALA A 232 -5.95 -17.18 9.69
N LEU A 233 -7.02 -17.97 9.49
CA LEU A 233 -8.40 -17.48 9.42
C LEU A 233 -8.94 -17.10 10.81
N GLU A 234 -8.57 -17.82 11.87
CA GLU A 234 -8.93 -17.44 13.24
C GLU A 234 -8.29 -16.11 13.64
N LEU A 235 -7.04 -15.88 13.24
CA LEU A 235 -6.38 -14.59 13.47
C LEU A 235 -7.03 -13.48 12.62
N GLU A 236 -7.44 -13.75 11.38
CA GLU A 236 -8.22 -12.79 10.57
C GLU A 236 -9.52 -12.39 11.26
N GLY A 237 -10.23 -13.31 11.91
CA GLY A 237 -11.41 -13.01 12.72
C GLY A 237 -11.13 -12.07 13.89
N ARG A 238 -9.98 -12.22 14.56
CA ARG A 238 -9.53 -11.30 15.62
C ARG A 238 -9.09 -9.95 15.06
N ILE A 239 -8.46 -9.92 13.88
CA ILE A 239 -8.15 -8.69 13.15
C ILE A 239 -9.45 -7.95 12.79
N ALA A 240 -10.48 -8.64 12.33
CA ALA A 240 -11.79 -8.03 12.05
C ALA A 240 -12.39 -7.39 13.32
N SER A 241 -12.30 -8.06 14.47
CA SER A 241 -12.73 -7.48 15.76
C SER A 241 -11.91 -6.25 16.15
N PHE A 242 -10.60 -6.29 15.95
CA PHE A 242 -9.72 -5.13 16.15
C PHE A 242 -10.10 -3.96 15.24
N MET A 243 -10.35 -4.21 13.96
CA MET A 243 -10.77 -3.17 13.00
C MET A 243 -12.12 -2.56 13.40
N ALA A 244 -13.07 -3.37 13.87
CA ALA A 244 -14.37 -2.90 14.35
C ALA A 244 -14.26 -2.01 15.59
N ASP A 245 -13.43 -2.42 16.56
CA ASP A 245 -13.30 -1.70 17.84
C ASP A 245 -12.43 -0.44 17.76
N ALA A 246 -11.41 -0.44 16.89
CA ALA A 246 -10.41 0.63 16.87
C ALA A 246 -10.49 1.53 15.62
N ILE A 247 -10.71 0.96 14.44
CA ILE A 247 -10.59 1.67 13.17
C ILE A 247 -11.95 2.19 12.69
N SER A 248 -12.99 1.35 12.73
CA SER A 248 -14.32 1.76 12.28
C SER A 248 -14.86 3.01 12.99
N PRO A 249 -14.66 3.23 14.31
CA PRO A 249 -15.07 4.48 14.95
C PRO A 249 -14.38 5.73 14.40
N MET A 250 -13.12 5.62 13.95
CA MET A 250 -12.39 6.73 13.33
C MET A 250 -12.95 7.03 11.94
N LEU A 251 -13.16 6.00 11.11
CA LEU A 251 -13.75 6.13 9.78
C LEU A 251 -15.18 6.72 9.86
N ASN A 252 -15.99 6.29 10.84
CA ASN A 252 -17.35 6.80 11.06
C ASN A 252 -17.38 8.28 11.47
N ARG A 253 -16.30 8.80 12.05
CA ARG A 253 -16.12 10.24 12.32
C ARG A 253 -15.60 11.01 11.10
N GLY A 254 -15.38 10.35 9.97
CA GLY A 254 -14.92 10.96 8.72
C GLY A 254 -13.40 11.05 8.57
N LEU A 255 -12.60 10.39 9.44
CA LEU A 255 -11.16 10.32 9.21
C LEU A 255 -10.87 9.45 7.98
N PRO A 256 -9.94 9.87 7.11
CA PRO A 256 -9.55 9.06 5.97
C PRO A 256 -8.76 7.80 6.40
N GLY A 257 -8.78 6.75 5.58
CA GLY A 257 -8.11 5.48 5.89
C GLY A 257 -6.62 5.63 6.18
N PHE A 258 -5.93 6.53 5.51
CA PHE A 258 -4.50 6.77 5.74
C PHE A 258 -4.20 7.46 7.10
N ALA A 259 -5.17 8.19 7.68
CA ALA A 259 -5.06 8.64 9.05
C ALA A 259 -5.07 7.46 10.04
N CYS A 260 -5.89 6.44 9.75
CA CYS A 260 -5.94 5.21 10.53
C CYS A 260 -4.63 4.42 10.41
N ASP A 261 -4.06 4.29 9.20
CA ASP A 261 -2.78 3.62 8.97
C ASP A 261 -1.66 4.27 9.79
N LYS A 262 -1.58 5.59 9.77
CA LYS A 262 -0.57 6.35 10.53
C LYS A 262 -0.77 6.25 12.04
N ALA A 263 -2.03 6.28 12.51
CA ALA A 263 -2.36 6.08 13.92
C ALA A 263 -2.04 4.65 14.39
N MET A 264 -2.22 3.64 13.54
CA MET A 264 -1.78 2.27 13.83
C MET A 264 -0.27 2.18 14.02
N ALA A 265 0.53 2.87 13.20
CA ALA A 265 1.98 2.91 13.35
C ALA A 265 2.40 3.58 14.68
N ALA A 266 1.78 4.72 15.00
CA ALA A 266 1.99 5.39 16.29
C ALA A 266 1.61 4.51 17.50
N ALA A 267 0.55 3.70 17.37
CA ALA A 267 0.13 2.73 18.39
C ALA A 267 1.09 1.54 18.48
N GLY A 268 1.60 1.04 17.36
CA GLY A 268 2.51 -0.10 17.27
C GLY A 268 3.91 0.17 17.81
N ARG A 269 4.42 1.41 17.73
CA ARG A 269 5.74 1.82 18.24
C ARG A 269 6.95 1.10 17.65
N TRP A 270 6.82 0.56 16.46
CA TRP A 270 7.95 -0.05 15.75
C TRP A 270 8.84 1.00 15.05
N THR A 271 8.34 2.21 14.91
CA THR A 271 9.03 3.43 14.46
C THR A 271 8.53 4.62 15.28
N GLU A 272 9.33 5.66 15.37
CA GLU A 272 8.89 6.90 15.98
C GLU A 272 8.06 7.71 14.98
N ILE A 273 6.76 7.77 15.19
CA ILE A 273 5.83 8.51 14.31
C ILE A 273 4.65 9.05 15.10
N SER A 274 4.27 10.30 14.81
CA SER A 274 3.04 10.90 15.33
C SER A 274 1.87 10.65 14.37
N PRO A 275 0.61 10.72 14.82
CA PRO A 275 -0.55 10.56 13.95
C PRO A 275 -0.86 11.81 13.12
N ARG A 276 -0.02 12.87 13.15
CA ARG A 276 -0.20 14.09 12.34
C ARG A 276 -0.14 13.77 10.86
N LEU A 277 -0.98 14.43 10.07
CA LEU A 277 -0.99 14.33 8.61
C LEU A 277 -0.46 15.61 7.95
N MET A 278 -0.01 15.48 6.71
CA MET A 278 0.28 16.65 5.88
C MET A 278 -0.98 17.46 5.62
N TRP A 279 -0.80 18.80 5.60
CA TRP A 279 -1.88 19.70 5.20
C TRP A 279 -2.46 19.33 3.83
N PRO A 280 -3.78 19.39 3.61
CA PRO A 280 -4.83 19.96 4.48
C PRO A 280 -5.55 18.95 5.39
N TYR A 281 -5.03 17.75 5.54
CA TYR A 281 -5.73 16.68 6.27
C TYR A 281 -5.51 16.76 7.77
N ILE A 282 -6.57 16.40 8.51
CA ILE A 282 -6.54 16.28 9.97
C ILE A 282 -6.28 14.84 10.34
N GLY A 283 -5.21 14.61 11.10
CA GLY A 283 -4.82 13.28 11.59
C GLY A 283 -5.65 12.81 12.79
N ALA A 284 -5.38 11.59 13.20
CA ALA A 284 -5.92 11.00 14.42
C ALA A 284 -5.37 11.70 15.69
N THR A 285 -6.12 11.61 16.76
CA THR A 285 -5.72 12.16 18.07
C THR A 285 -4.89 11.16 18.87
N ASN A 286 -4.19 11.63 19.93
CA ASN A 286 -3.51 10.75 20.87
C ASN A 286 -4.50 9.82 21.62
N THR A 287 -5.76 10.22 21.76
CA THR A 287 -6.82 9.37 22.31
C THR A 287 -7.09 8.20 21.36
N ASP A 288 -7.18 8.46 20.05
CA ASP A 288 -7.35 7.40 19.04
C ASP A 288 -6.17 6.41 19.06
N VAL A 289 -4.94 6.91 19.13
CA VAL A 289 -3.74 6.06 19.25
C VAL A 289 -3.79 5.18 20.52
N THR A 290 -4.28 5.73 21.62
CA THR A 290 -4.46 4.98 22.87
C THR A 290 -5.52 3.90 22.74
N GLN A 291 -6.65 4.19 22.09
CA GLN A 291 -7.73 3.22 21.82
C GLN A 291 -7.25 2.10 20.89
N ILE A 292 -6.52 2.43 19.84
CA ILE A 292 -5.90 1.43 18.94
C ILE A 292 -4.99 0.50 19.74
N ARG A 293 -4.15 1.03 20.62
CA ARG A 293 -3.25 0.22 21.45
C ARG A 293 -4.01 -0.67 22.44
N PHE A 294 -5.08 -0.17 23.03
CA PHE A 294 -5.93 -0.97 23.91
C PHE A 294 -6.59 -2.13 23.15
N ALA A 295 -7.21 -1.85 21.99
CA ALA A 295 -7.81 -2.86 21.15
C ALA A 295 -6.78 -3.89 20.62
N ALA A 296 -5.57 -3.43 20.23
CA ALA A 296 -4.50 -4.32 19.81
C ALA A 296 -4.04 -5.26 20.95
N ARG A 297 -3.91 -4.76 22.17
CA ARG A 297 -3.61 -5.62 23.35
C ARG A 297 -4.69 -6.68 23.58
N ARG A 298 -5.95 -6.33 23.35
CA ARG A 298 -7.09 -7.23 23.55
C ARG A 298 -7.21 -8.29 22.44
N HIS A 299 -7.09 -7.90 21.20
CA HIS A 299 -7.39 -8.76 20.05
C HIS A 299 -6.14 -9.35 19.39
N LEU A 300 -5.02 -8.63 19.42
CA LEU A 300 -3.79 -8.93 18.67
C LEU A 300 -2.53 -8.79 19.54
N PRO A 301 -2.48 -9.41 20.74
CA PRO A 301 -1.34 -9.26 21.65
C PRO A 301 -0.01 -9.70 21.01
N GLU A 302 -0.03 -10.67 20.09
CA GLU A 302 1.13 -11.14 19.33
C GLU A 302 1.74 -10.08 18.42
N PHE A 303 0.92 -9.18 17.83
CA PHE A 303 1.41 -8.08 17.02
C PHE A 303 2.26 -7.09 17.82
N LEU A 304 1.90 -6.86 19.07
CA LEU A 304 2.64 -5.93 19.93
C LEU A 304 3.92 -6.56 20.53
N LYS A 305 3.94 -7.87 20.74
CA LYS A 305 5.12 -8.60 21.23
C LYS A 305 6.24 -8.64 20.19
N ALA A 306 5.88 -8.79 18.92
CA ALA A 306 6.83 -8.85 17.80
C ALA A 306 7.63 -7.55 17.58
N VAL A 307 7.23 -6.44 18.22
CA VAL A 307 7.93 -5.15 18.13
C VAL A 307 9.17 -5.10 19.01
N HIS A 308 9.25 -5.93 20.04
CA HIS A 308 10.32 -5.92 21.05
C HIS A 308 11.29 -7.11 20.94
N ALA A 309 11.12 -7.94 19.94
CA ALA A 309 12.01 -9.06 19.62
C ALA A 309 12.93 -8.73 18.45
#